data_b5bf5b17a87d3dbc997d562f41664180
#
_entry.id   b5bf5b17a87d3dbc997d562f41664180
#
_cell.length_a   1.000
_cell.length_b   1.000
_cell.length_c   1.000
_cell.angle_alpha   90.00
_cell.angle_beta   90.00
_cell.angle_gamma   90.00
#
_symmetry.space_group_name_H-M   'P 1'
#
loop_
_entity.id
_entity.type
_entity.pdbx_description
1 polymer ?
#
loop_
_entity_poly.entity_id
_entity_poly.type
_entity_poly.pdbx_seq_one_letter_code
_entity_poly.pdbx_strand_id
1 'polypeptide(L)'
;EICACLVGSEMCIRDRLTAMPTLREIQLFELQMLKNVVKVCDDNNITYILSSGTLLGAVRHGGFIPWDDDIDIYMPLSDYKKFLKIAQRELGEKYFVQNYKTDKNYSEMWTQIRANGTTSMPVKAYKFDIHYGMCMDIFPAVGVSDAPKKKLKQKKALSLNRLLLHDAYAKAVNEPMNYKLKLIYAIPRCISCLLYTSDAADD
;
A
#
# COMPACT_ATOMS: atom_id res chain seq x y z
N GLU A 1 7.57 10.06 -20.39
CA GLU A 1 6.45 9.91 -19.41
C GLU A 1 5.65 8.67 -19.79
N ILE A 2 5.51 7.74 -18.84
CA ILE A 2 4.73 6.51 -19.01
C ILE A 2 3.39 6.73 -18.38
N CYS A 3 2.31 6.61 -19.14
CA CYS A 3 0.97 6.51 -18.61
C CYS A 3 0.61 5.03 -18.50
N ALA A 4 0.29 4.58 -17.31
CA ALA A 4 -0.23 3.25 -17.08
C ALA A 4 -1.75 3.32 -16.96
N CYS A 5 -2.44 2.56 -17.78
CA CYS A 5 -3.87 2.40 -17.68
C CYS A 5 -4.17 0.93 -17.41
N LEU A 6 -4.88 0.69 -16.32
CA LEU A 6 -5.25 -0.65 -15.90
C LEU A 6 -6.62 -1.03 -16.47
N VAL A 7 -6.77 -2.30 -16.80
CA VAL A 7 -8.03 -2.88 -17.27
C VAL A 7 -8.86 -3.25 -16.04
N GLY A 8 -10.08 -2.77 -15.96
CA GLY A 8 -10.99 -3.10 -14.87
C GLY A 8 -11.42 -1.91 -14.02
N SER A 9 -11.01 -1.85 -12.75
CA SER A 9 -11.44 -0.82 -11.80
C SER A 9 -10.64 0.47 -11.82
N GLU A 10 -9.56 0.55 -12.59
CA GLU A 10 -8.66 1.70 -12.63
C GLU A 10 -8.69 2.43 -13.97
N MET A 11 -8.46 3.73 -13.92
CA MET A 11 -8.48 4.61 -15.09
C MET A 11 -7.17 5.40 -15.18
N CYS A 12 -6.59 5.44 -16.36
CA CYS A 12 -5.47 6.32 -16.64
C CYS A 12 -5.96 7.65 -17.23
N ILE A 13 -5.43 8.74 -16.74
CA ILE A 13 -5.68 10.08 -17.29
C ILE A 13 -4.38 10.58 -17.92
N ARG A 14 -4.43 10.93 -19.20
CA ARG A 14 -3.32 11.50 -19.94
C ARG A 14 -3.75 12.61 -20.89
N ASP A 15 -2.94 13.65 -20.95
CA ASP A 15 -3.16 14.84 -21.81
C ASP A 15 -2.72 14.68 -23.27
N ARG A 16 -2.13 13.54 -23.66
CA ARG A 16 -1.66 13.31 -25.04
C ARG A 16 -2.03 11.93 -25.54
N LEU A 17 -2.48 11.87 -26.77
CA LEU A 17 -2.88 10.69 -27.56
C LEU A 17 -1.71 9.74 -27.88
N THR A 18 -1.16 9.08 -26.87
CA THR A 18 -0.26 7.94 -27.07
C THR A 18 -1.01 6.65 -26.69
N ALA A 19 -0.65 5.55 -27.33
CA ALA A 19 -1.24 4.26 -27.08
C ALA A 19 -1.20 3.90 -25.58
N MET A 20 -2.28 3.30 -25.09
CA MET A 20 -2.35 2.72 -23.75
C MET A 20 -1.27 1.66 -23.61
N PRO A 21 -0.51 1.60 -22.51
CA PRO A 21 0.46 0.54 -22.31
C PRO A 21 -0.24 -0.82 -22.26
N THR A 22 0.41 -1.82 -22.79
CA THR A 22 -0.02 -3.21 -22.66
C THR A 22 0.20 -3.68 -21.22
N LEU A 23 -0.56 -4.69 -20.78
CA LEU A 23 -0.34 -5.29 -19.47
C LEU A 23 1.12 -5.73 -19.26
N ARG A 24 1.77 -6.25 -20.31
CA ARG A 24 3.18 -6.66 -20.22
C ARG A 24 4.12 -5.48 -19.98
N GLU A 25 3.87 -4.34 -20.56
CA GLU A 25 4.67 -3.12 -20.30
C GLU A 25 4.48 -2.65 -18.86
N ILE A 26 3.25 -2.72 -18.31
CA ILE A 26 2.94 -2.44 -16.91
C ILE A 26 3.74 -3.39 -16.00
N GLN A 27 3.64 -4.69 -16.21
CA GLN A 27 4.38 -5.71 -15.44
C GLN A 27 5.90 -5.48 -15.46
N LEU A 28 6.47 -5.14 -16.61
CA LEU A 28 7.91 -4.87 -16.74
C LEU A 28 8.32 -3.59 -16.00
N PHE A 29 7.46 -2.57 -16.01
CA PHE A 29 7.69 -1.34 -15.26
C PHE A 29 7.66 -1.60 -13.75
N GLU A 30 6.67 -2.33 -13.26
CA GLU A 30 6.55 -2.69 -11.85
C GLU A 30 7.67 -3.63 -11.39
N LEU A 31 8.11 -4.55 -12.25
CA LEU A 31 9.29 -5.36 -11.98
C LEU A 31 10.55 -4.50 -11.77
N GLN A 32 10.67 -3.40 -12.53
CA GLN A 32 11.78 -2.46 -12.33
C GLN A 32 11.64 -1.70 -11.00
N MET A 33 10.41 -1.36 -10.59
CA MET A 33 10.14 -0.78 -9.27
C MET A 33 10.55 -1.76 -8.17
N LEU A 34 10.11 -3.02 -8.26
CA LEU A 34 10.49 -4.07 -7.31
C LEU A 34 12.02 -4.21 -7.20
N LYS A 35 12.74 -4.28 -8.33
CA LYS A 35 14.21 -4.37 -8.32
C LYS A 35 14.87 -3.21 -7.58
N ASN A 36 14.35 -1.99 -7.71
CA ASN A 36 14.88 -0.84 -7.00
C ASN A 36 14.59 -0.92 -5.49
N VAL A 37 13.40 -1.37 -5.10
CA VAL A 37 13.04 -1.59 -3.70
C VAL A 37 13.87 -2.73 -3.09
N VAL A 38 14.03 -3.85 -3.81
CA VAL A 38 14.85 -4.99 -3.41
C VAL A 38 16.30 -4.55 -3.17
N LYS A 39 16.87 -3.77 -4.09
CA LYS A 39 18.22 -3.23 -3.91
C LYS A 39 18.35 -2.43 -2.62
N VAL A 40 17.39 -1.55 -2.31
CA VAL A 40 17.39 -0.81 -1.03
C VAL A 40 17.31 -1.76 0.16
N CYS A 41 16.50 -2.81 0.07
CA CYS A 41 16.37 -3.80 1.14
C CYS A 41 17.68 -4.57 1.36
N ASP A 42 18.29 -5.06 0.30
CA ASP A 42 19.54 -5.84 0.35
C ASP A 42 20.70 -5.00 0.88
N ASP A 43 20.86 -3.76 0.38
CA ASP A 43 21.92 -2.83 0.81
C ASP A 43 21.79 -2.45 2.30
N ASN A 44 20.60 -2.57 2.90
CA ASN A 44 20.33 -2.18 4.30
C ASN A 44 19.94 -3.35 5.23
N ASN A 45 20.10 -4.60 4.78
CA ASN A 45 19.73 -5.80 5.54
C ASN A 45 18.27 -5.77 6.03
N ILE A 46 17.36 -5.47 5.12
CA ILE A 46 15.91 -5.44 5.36
C ILE A 46 15.28 -6.69 4.73
N THR A 47 14.60 -7.48 5.55
CA THR A 47 13.90 -8.68 5.09
C THR A 47 12.59 -8.30 4.40
N TYR A 48 12.34 -8.90 3.24
CA TYR A 48 11.08 -8.82 2.50
C TYR A 48 10.66 -10.19 1.99
N ILE A 49 9.38 -10.35 1.71
CA ILE A 49 8.79 -11.60 1.23
C ILE A 49 7.77 -11.25 0.15
N LEU A 50 7.83 -11.90 -1.01
CA LEU A 50 6.78 -11.78 -2.02
C LEU A 50 5.45 -12.29 -1.44
N SER A 51 4.35 -11.67 -1.84
CA SER A 51 3.04 -11.93 -1.26
C SER A 51 1.97 -12.15 -2.34
N SER A 52 0.81 -12.62 -1.94
CA SER A 52 -0.41 -12.68 -2.76
C SER A 52 -0.19 -13.22 -4.18
N GLY A 53 -0.69 -12.52 -5.19
CA GLY A 53 -0.52 -12.80 -6.62
C GLY A 53 0.92 -12.84 -7.06
N THR A 54 1.74 -11.92 -6.55
CA THR A 54 3.17 -11.84 -6.85
C THR A 54 3.93 -13.11 -6.47
N LEU A 55 3.71 -13.64 -5.26
CA LEU A 55 4.33 -14.90 -4.83
C LEU A 55 3.81 -16.09 -5.65
N LEU A 56 2.49 -16.13 -5.87
CA LEU A 56 1.88 -17.22 -6.64
C LEU A 56 2.40 -17.22 -8.08
N GLY A 57 2.54 -16.04 -8.70
CA GLY A 57 3.12 -15.87 -10.03
C GLY A 57 4.57 -16.35 -10.08
N ALA A 58 5.40 -15.92 -9.14
CA ALA A 58 6.79 -16.34 -9.05
C ALA A 58 6.94 -17.87 -8.98
N VAL A 59 6.11 -18.53 -8.17
CA VAL A 59 6.18 -20.00 -7.98
C VAL A 59 5.60 -20.78 -9.16
N ARG A 60 4.47 -20.33 -9.73
CA ARG A 60 3.75 -21.10 -10.76
C ARG A 60 4.14 -20.75 -12.19
N HIS A 61 4.52 -19.50 -12.43
CA HIS A 61 4.76 -18.97 -13.77
C HIS A 61 6.21 -18.52 -13.98
N GLY A 62 7.06 -18.55 -12.93
CA GLY A 62 8.40 -18.01 -12.99
C GLY A 62 8.44 -16.50 -13.19
N GLY A 63 7.37 -15.80 -12.83
CA GLY A 63 7.18 -14.37 -13.01
C GLY A 63 5.78 -13.94 -12.62
N PHE A 64 5.21 -12.93 -13.30
CA PHE A 64 3.82 -12.53 -13.07
C PHE A 64 2.82 -13.61 -13.49
N ILE A 65 1.69 -13.65 -12.82
CA ILE A 65 0.50 -14.29 -13.37
C ILE A 65 0.14 -13.52 -14.66
N PRO A 66 -0.21 -14.20 -15.78
CA PRO A 66 -0.36 -13.53 -17.08
C PRO A 66 -1.35 -12.37 -17.15
N TRP A 67 -2.31 -12.31 -16.25
CA TRP A 67 -3.35 -11.26 -16.16
C TRP A 67 -3.25 -10.39 -14.92
N ASP A 68 -2.20 -10.53 -14.14
CA ASP A 68 -1.94 -9.77 -12.91
C ASP A 68 -1.20 -8.48 -13.23
N ASP A 69 -1.51 -7.41 -12.52
CA ASP A 69 -1.05 -6.05 -12.82
C ASP A 69 -0.56 -5.31 -11.56
N ASP A 70 -0.25 -6.05 -10.49
CA ASP A 70 0.24 -5.50 -9.25
C ASP A 70 1.42 -6.29 -8.65
N ILE A 71 2.16 -5.64 -7.77
CA ILE A 71 3.22 -6.25 -6.97
C ILE A 71 2.98 -5.98 -5.49
N ASP A 72 2.89 -7.09 -4.76
CA ASP A 72 2.72 -7.13 -3.31
C ASP A 72 3.94 -7.72 -2.62
N ILE A 73 4.46 -7.05 -1.60
CA ILE A 73 5.46 -7.62 -0.69
C ILE A 73 5.07 -7.42 0.77
N TYR A 74 5.49 -8.36 1.61
CA TYR A 74 5.46 -8.22 3.07
C TYR A 74 6.84 -7.91 3.60
N MET A 75 6.90 -7.10 4.66
CA MET A 75 8.08 -6.93 5.51
C MET A 75 7.72 -7.22 6.96
N PRO A 76 8.55 -7.97 7.73
CA PRO A 76 8.41 -8.02 9.19
C PRO A 76 8.31 -6.60 9.75
N LEU A 77 7.47 -6.37 10.77
CA LEU A 77 7.19 -5.02 11.28
C LEU A 77 8.46 -4.25 11.68
N SER A 78 9.46 -4.93 12.24
CA SER A 78 10.76 -4.35 12.56
C SER A 78 11.46 -3.78 11.32
N ASP A 79 11.49 -4.57 10.25
CA ASP A 79 12.15 -4.24 9.00
C ASP A 79 11.34 -3.23 8.18
N TYR A 80 10.00 -3.33 8.21
CA TYR A 80 9.11 -2.30 7.67
C TYR A 80 9.38 -0.93 8.30
N LYS A 81 9.52 -0.86 9.63
CA LYS A 81 9.87 0.37 10.34
C LYS A 81 11.27 0.90 9.96
N LYS A 82 12.25 0.02 9.75
CA LYS A 82 13.60 0.41 9.25
C LYS A 82 13.48 0.96 7.81
N PHE A 83 12.79 0.24 6.95
CA PHE A 83 12.56 0.64 5.55
C PHE A 83 11.95 2.04 5.47
N LEU A 84 10.86 2.33 6.19
CA LEU A 84 10.22 3.63 6.17
C LEU A 84 11.11 4.81 6.57
N LYS A 85 12.15 4.58 7.37
CA LYS A 85 13.07 5.64 7.78
C LYS A 85 14.04 6.06 6.67
N ILE A 86 14.33 5.16 5.74
CA ILE A 86 15.36 5.37 4.72
C ILE A 86 14.78 5.41 3.30
N ALA A 87 13.62 4.80 3.06
CA ALA A 87 13.09 4.52 1.74
C ALA A 87 13.04 5.75 0.82
N GLN A 88 12.52 6.89 1.30
CA GLN A 88 12.41 8.08 0.46
C GLN A 88 13.79 8.62 0.04
N ARG A 89 14.79 8.54 0.92
CA ARG A 89 16.15 8.97 0.62
C ARG A 89 16.83 8.02 -0.37
N GLU A 90 16.72 6.71 -0.13
CA GLU A 90 17.39 5.70 -0.94
C GLU A 90 16.75 5.50 -2.32
N LEU A 91 15.43 5.63 -2.42
CA LEU A 91 14.69 5.54 -3.68
C LEU A 91 14.75 6.84 -4.50
N GLY A 92 15.11 7.96 -3.86
CA GLY A 92 15.30 9.26 -4.50
C GLY A 92 14.02 9.86 -5.07
N GLU A 93 14.20 10.83 -5.97
CA GLU A 93 13.10 11.59 -6.59
C GLU A 93 12.30 10.79 -7.64
N LYS A 94 12.77 9.62 -8.02
CA LYS A 94 12.05 8.76 -8.97
C LYS A 94 10.79 8.18 -8.37
N TYR A 95 10.75 8.03 -7.05
CA TYR A 95 9.64 7.41 -6.33
C TYR A 95 9.16 8.27 -5.18
N PHE A 96 7.88 8.16 -4.88
CA PHE A 96 7.24 8.71 -3.69
C PHE A 96 6.84 7.59 -2.73
N VAL A 97 7.27 7.65 -1.49
CA VAL A 97 6.92 6.69 -0.43
C VAL A 97 5.62 7.15 0.20
N GLN A 98 4.49 6.65 -0.33
CA GLN A 98 3.15 7.04 0.08
C GLN A 98 2.67 6.23 1.28
N ASN A 99 2.31 6.90 2.35
CA ASN A 99 1.64 6.35 3.52
C ASN A 99 0.87 7.47 4.25
N TYR A 100 0.15 7.13 5.32
CA TYR A 100 -0.66 8.08 6.09
C TYR A 100 0.11 9.27 6.71
N LYS A 101 1.46 9.22 6.76
CA LYS A 101 2.31 10.31 7.26
C LYS A 101 2.78 11.23 6.14
N THR A 102 3.06 10.66 4.97
CA THR A 102 3.64 11.37 3.83
C THR A 102 2.58 11.95 2.91
N ASP A 103 1.39 11.33 2.88
CA ASP A 103 0.26 11.76 2.07
C ASP A 103 -0.99 11.89 2.95
N LYS A 104 -1.44 13.11 3.18
CA LYS A 104 -2.46 13.45 4.19
C LYS A 104 -3.81 12.76 3.97
N ASN A 105 -4.19 12.55 2.72
CA ASN A 105 -5.48 11.97 2.37
C ASN A 105 -5.40 10.47 2.07
N TYR A 106 -4.21 9.88 2.17
CA TYR A 106 -4.02 8.45 2.00
C TYR A 106 -4.66 7.68 3.15
N SER A 107 -5.53 6.73 2.83
CA SER A 107 -6.38 6.02 3.80
C SER A 107 -5.99 4.57 4.03
N GLU A 108 -4.98 4.05 3.31
CA GLU A 108 -4.59 2.66 3.49
C GLU A 108 -3.64 2.45 4.68
N MET A 109 -3.66 1.23 5.22
CA MET A 109 -2.85 0.84 6.39
C MET A 109 -1.41 0.46 6.03
N TRP A 110 -1.14 0.25 4.75
CA TRP A 110 0.18 -0.13 4.22
C TRP A 110 0.85 1.03 3.50
N THR A 111 2.07 0.84 3.08
CA THR A 111 2.82 1.81 2.29
C THR A 111 2.79 1.42 0.82
N GLN A 112 2.63 2.39 -0.05
CA GLN A 112 2.81 2.25 -1.48
C GLN A 112 4.07 2.97 -1.92
N ILE A 113 4.84 2.34 -2.80
CA ILE A 113 5.90 3.02 -3.53
C ILE A 113 5.31 3.46 -4.86
N ARG A 114 5.18 4.77 -5.04
CA ARG A 114 4.60 5.38 -6.23
C ARG A 114 5.68 5.90 -7.17
N ALA A 115 5.58 5.61 -8.45
CA ALA A 115 6.50 6.14 -9.45
C ALA A 115 6.09 7.55 -9.86
N ASN A 116 6.99 8.52 -9.68
CA ASN A 116 6.78 9.90 -10.13
C ASN A 116 6.78 9.97 -11.67
N GLY A 117 5.99 10.90 -12.22
CA GLY A 117 5.85 11.06 -13.68
C GLY A 117 4.95 9.99 -14.34
N THR A 118 4.29 9.15 -13.57
CA THR A 118 3.28 8.20 -14.06
C THR A 118 1.93 8.47 -13.42
N THR A 119 0.86 7.93 -14.00
CA THR A 119 -0.49 8.02 -13.44
C THR A 119 -1.18 6.67 -13.50
N SER A 120 -1.63 6.18 -12.36
CA SER A 120 -2.49 5.01 -12.20
C SER A 120 -3.49 5.33 -11.09
N MET A 121 -4.75 5.48 -11.44
CA MET A 121 -5.77 5.96 -10.52
C MET A 121 -7.00 5.06 -10.54
N PRO A 122 -7.39 4.48 -9.39
CA PRO A 122 -8.66 3.78 -9.26
C PRO A 122 -9.83 4.70 -9.59
N VAL A 123 -10.84 4.19 -10.30
CA VAL A 123 -12.01 4.98 -10.76
C VAL A 123 -12.68 5.75 -9.63
N LYS A 124 -12.73 5.19 -8.42
CA LYS A 124 -13.33 5.86 -7.25
C LYS A 124 -12.39 6.83 -6.54
N ALA A 125 -11.11 6.80 -6.85
CA ALA A 125 -10.09 7.58 -6.13
C ALA A 125 -9.93 9.01 -6.67
N TYR A 126 -10.50 9.35 -7.82
CA TYR A 126 -10.38 10.68 -8.45
C TYR A 126 -10.81 11.85 -7.56
N LYS A 127 -11.55 11.58 -6.48
CA LYS A 127 -12.01 12.57 -5.51
C LYS A 127 -10.98 12.89 -4.42
N PHE A 128 -9.90 12.13 -4.34
CA PHE A 128 -8.87 12.33 -3.34
C PHE A 128 -7.73 13.15 -3.91
N ASP A 129 -7.22 14.06 -3.12
CA ASP A 129 -5.96 14.75 -3.40
C ASP A 129 -4.81 13.94 -2.79
N ILE A 130 -4.38 12.89 -3.52
CA ILE A 130 -3.28 11.99 -3.17
C ILE A 130 -2.39 11.78 -4.39
N HIS A 131 -1.22 11.17 -4.20
CA HIS A 131 -0.34 10.80 -5.30
C HIS A 131 -0.87 9.58 -6.06
N TYR A 132 -0.97 9.68 -7.38
CA TYR A 132 -1.54 8.66 -8.28
C TYR A 132 -0.52 8.01 -9.22
N GLY A 133 0.75 7.98 -8.91
CA GLY A 133 1.73 7.24 -9.71
C GLY A 133 1.46 5.73 -9.70
N MET A 134 1.97 5.01 -10.71
CA MET A 134 2.04 3.54 -10.65
C MET A 134 2.65 3.10 -9.34
N CYS A 135 2.12 2.05 -8.73
CA CYS A 135 2.52 1.67 -7.38
C CYS A 135 2.80 0.17 -7.24
N MET A 136 3.58 -0.15 -6.23
CA MET A 136 3.65 -1.46 -5.61
C MET A 136 3.33 -1.35 -4.13
N ASP A 137 2.78 -2.41 -3.55
CA ASP A 137 2.31 -2.42 -2.18
C ASP A 137 3.31 -3.09 -1.23
N ILE A 138 3.55 -2.44 -0.08
CA ILE A 138 4.41 -2.96 0.98
C ILE A 138 3.60 -3.07 2.27
N PHE A 139 3.32 -4.29 2.68
CA PHE A 139 2.54 -4.60 3.86
C PHE A 139 3.41 -4.90 5.07
N PRO A 140 3.12 -4.32 6.24
CA PRO A 140 3.75 -4.75 7.49
C PRO A 140 3.22 -6.12 7.93
N ALA A 141 4.09 -7.09 8.12
CA ALA A 141 3.77 -8.38 8.71
C ALA A 141 3.97 -8.32 10.23
N VAL A 142 2.95 -8.68 10.97
CA VAL A 142 2.98 -8.74 12.44
C VAL A 142 2.80 -10.17 12.93
N GLY A 143 3.54 -10.55 13.97
CA GLY A 143 3.35 -11.83 14.62
C GLY A 143 1.94 -11.94 15.22
N VAL A 144 1.34 -13.11 15.11
CA VAL A 144 0.06 -13.42 15.76
C VAL A 144 0.33 -14.20 17.04
N SER A 145 -0.13 -13.69 18.16
CA SER A 145 0.04 -14.36 19.46
C SER A 145 -0.75 -15.67 19.52
N ASP A 146 -0.13 -16.73 20.03
CA ASP A 146 -0.80 -18.01 20.27
C ASP A 146 -1.75 -17.96 21.46
N ALA A 147 -1.56 -17.01 22.39
CA ALA A 147 -2.44 -16.81 23.53
C ALA A 147 -3.84 -16.30 23.09
N PRO A 148 -4.95 -17.04 23.37
CA PRO A 148 -6.27 -16.71 22.83
C PRO A 148 -6.75 -15.29 23.16
N LYS A 149 -6.46 -14.79 24.38
CA LYS A 149 -6.83 -13.42 24.79
C LYS A 149 -6.05 -12.35 24.01
N LYS A 150 -4.73 -12.53 23.84
CA LYS A 150 -3.88 -11.61 23.06
C LYS A 150 -4.29 -11.63 21.58
N LYS A 151 -4.50 -12.82 21.00
CA LYS A 151 -4.99 -12.99 19.62
C LYS A 151 -6.32 -12.27 19.37
N LEU A 152 -7.25 -12.37 20.32
CA LEU A 152 -8.53 -11.66 20.23
C LEU A 152 -8.35 -10.13 20.30
N LYS A 153 -7.45 -9.64 21.19
CA LYS A 153 -7.12 -8.21 21.28
C LYS A 153 -6.52 -7.70 19.97
N GLN A 154 -5.56 -8.43 19.37
CA GLN A 154 -4.97 -8.10 18.08
C GLN A 154 -6.03 -8.03 16.97
N LYS A 155 -6.92 -9.03 16.87
CA LYS A 155 -8.03 -9.02 15.89
C LYS A 155 -8.96 -7.82 16.06
N LYS A 156 -9.31 -7.46 17.30
CA LYS A 156 -10.15 -6.29 17.59
C LYS A 156 -9.47 -4.98 17.19
N ALA A 157 -8.17 -4.85 17.49
CA ALA A 157 -7.39 -3.66 17.11
C ALA A 157 -7.31 -3.50 15.58
N LEU A 158 -7.05 -4.58 14.84
CA LEU A 158 -7.05 -4.56 13.36
C LEU A 158 -8.42 -4.20 12.79
N SER A 159 -9.51 -4.77 13.35
CA SER A 159 -10.87 -4.45 12.91
C SER A 159 -11.23 -2.99 13.19
N LEU A 160 -10.82 -2.44 14.32
CA LEU A 160 -11.03 -1.03 14.65
C LEU A 160 -10.25 -0.12 13.71
N ASN A 161 -8.98 -0.41 13.45
CA ASN A 161 -8.17 0.34 12.49
C ASN A 161 -8.80 0.36 11.10
N ARG A 162 -9.24 -0.80 10.60
CA ARG A 162 -9.93 -0.91 9.31
C ARG A 162 -11.20 -0.04 9.26
N LEU A 163 -11.99 -0.05 10.35
CA LEU A 163 -13.18 0.79 10.44
C LEU A 163 -12.85 2.29 10.40
N LEU A 164 -11.84 2.72 11.15
CA LEU A 164 -11.42 4.13 11.20
C LEU A 164 -10.90 4.63 9.86
N LEU A 165 -10.16 3.79 9.14
CA LEU A 165 -9.65 4.12 7.79
C LEU A 165 -10.78 4.15 6.77
N HIS A 166 -11.70 3.18 6.81
CA HIS A 166 -12.88 3.17 5.95
C HIS A 166 -13.75 4.42 6.14
N ASP A 167 -13.85 4.94 7.37
CA ASP A 167 -14.56 6.21 7.61
C ASP A 167 -13.84 7.42 7.02
N ALA A 168 -12.53 7.48 7.18
CA ALA A 168 -11.75 8.53 6.54
C ALA A 168 -11.96 8.52 5.02
N TYR A 169 -12.01 7.33 4.41
CA TYR A 169 -12.35 7.13 3.01
C TYR A 169 -13.79 7.61 2.71
N ALA A 170 -14.79 7.15 3.45
CA ALA A 170 -16.20 7.51 3.23
C ALA A 170 -16.45 9.03 3.36
N LYS A 171 -15.81 9.69 4.32
CA LYS A 171 -15.88 11.16 4.47
C LYS A 171 -15.29 11.90 3.28
N ALA A 172 -14.15 11.43 2.77
CA ALA A 172 -13.50 12.05 1.62
C ALA A 172 -14.34 11.88 0.33
N VAL A 173 -15.12 10.79 0.21
CA VAL A 173 -15.96 10.50 -0.96
C VAL A 173 -17.39 11.07 -0.81
N ASN A 174 -17.74 11.69 0.34
CA ASN A 174 -19.09 12.15 0.66
C ASN A 174 -20.16 11.04 0.58
N GLU A 175 -19.79 9.79 0.86
CA GLU A 175 -20.76 8.71 0.95
C GLU A 175 -21.55 8.78 2.27
N PRO A 176 -22.87 8.45 2.27
CA PRO A 176 -23.67 8.47 3.48
C PRO A 176 -23.16 7.44 4.49
N MET A 177 -22.68 7.93 5.61
CA MET A 177 -22.07 7.11 6.65
C MET A 177 -23.13 6.48 7.57
N ASN A 178 -22.98 5.18 7.85
CA ASN A 178 -23.85 4.48 8.78
C ASN A 178 -23.76 5.12 10.18
N TYR A 179 -24.92 5.42 10.81
CA TYR A 179 -25.00 6.13 12.10
C TYR A 179 -24.26 5.45 13.26
N LYS A 180 -24.12 4.11 13.24
CA LYS A 180 -23.35 3.34 14.23
C LYS A 180 -21.86 3.64 14.16
N LEU A 181 -21.38 4.00 13.01
CA LEU A 181 -20.00 4.38 12.78
C LEU A 181 -19.71 5.80 13.30
N LYS A 182 -20.67 6.74 13.24
CA LYS A 182 -20.49 8.12 13.74
C LYS A 182 -20.08 8.19 15.22
N LEU A 183 -20.52 7.28 16.06
CA LEU A 183 -20.16 7.21 17.47
C LEU A 183 -18.73 6.73 17.73
N ILE A 184 -18.18 5.90 16.84
CA ILE A 184 -16.81 5.36 16.94
C ILE A 184 -15.80 6.39 16.46
N TYR A 185 -16.19 7.32 15.59
CA TYR A 185 -15.33 8.27 14.88
C TYR A 185 -14.99 9.56 15.63
N ALA A 186 -15.47 9.70 16.85
CA ALA A 186 -14.99 10.74 17.77
C ALA A 186 -13.56 10.50 18.28
N ILE A 187 -13.01 9.30 18.04
CA ILE A 187 -11.65 8.92 18.44
C ILE A 187 -10.65 9.49 17.42
N PRO A 188 -9.66 10.28 17.85
CA PRO A 188 -8.66 10.84 16.94
C PRO A 188 -7.88 9.75 16.17
N ARG A 189 -7.57 10.03 14.90
CA ARG A 189 -6.83 9.15 13.99
C ARG A 189 -5.47 8.68 14.55
N CYS A 190 -4.85 9.48 15.42
CA CYS A 190 -3.61 9.14 16.13
C CYS A 190 -3.72 7.93 17.06
N ILE A 191 -4.91 7.65 17.62
CA ILE A 191 -5.09 6.51 18.54
C ILE A 191 -5.08 5.19 17.77
N SER A 192 -5.58 5.16 16.53
CA SER A 192 -5.55 3.95 15.70
C SER A 192 -4.13 3.53 15.34
N CYS A 193 -3.24 4.49 15.07
CA CYS A 193 -1.82 4.23 14.81
C CYS A 193 -1.06 3.77 16.07
N LEU A 194 -1.39 4.34 17.24
CA LEU A 194 -0.81 3.93 18.51
C LEU A 194 -1.21 2.50 18.90
N LEU A 195 -2.48 2.13 18.70
CA LEU A 195 -2.95 0.76 18.96
C LEU A 195 -2.31 -0.29 18.03
N TYR A 196 -1.94 0.11 16.80
CA TYR A 196 -1.27 -0.77 15.85
C TYR A 196 0.23 -0.94 16.17
N THR A 197 0.87 0.11 16.71
CA THR A 197 2.33 0.13 16.91
C THR A 197 2.78 -0.24 18.32
N SER A 198 1.93 -0.06 19.36
CA SER A 198 2.36 -0.27 20.75
C SER A 198 2.21 -1.71 21.23
N ASP A 199 1.21 -2.47 20.74
CA ASP A 199 0.91 -3.79 21.30
C ASP A 199 1.51 -4.97 20.51
N ALA A 200 2.13 -4.72 19.37
CA ALA A 200 2.75 -5.76 18.53
C ALA A 200 4.28 -5.79 18.61
N ALA A 201 4.90 -4.84 19.30
CA ALA A 201 6.34 -4.65 19.31
C ALA A 201 7.02 -4.96 20.67
N ASP A 202 6.26 -5.26 21.72
CA ASP A 202 6.78 -5.41 23.08
C ASP A 202 6.70 -6.86 23.63
N ASP A 203 6.75 -7.90 22.77
CA ASP A 203 6.95 -9.29 23.17
C ASP A 203 8.03 -9.98 22.33
#